data_598c8280e876c1d20db5feb40acd589f
#
_entry.id   598c8280e876c1d20db5feb40acd589f
#
_cell.length_a   1.000
_cell.length_b   1.000
_cell.length_c   1.000
_cell.angle_alpha   90.00
_cell.angle_beta   90.00
_cell.angle_gamma   90.00
#
_symmetry.space_group_name_H-M   'P 1'
#
loop_
_entity.id
_entity.type
_entity.pdbx_description
1 polymer ?
#
loop_
_entity_poly.entity_id
_entity_poly.type
_entity_poly.pdbx_seq_one_letter_code
_entity_poly.pdbx_strand_id
1 'polypeptide(L)'
;MRVPLLPISRRTLAIVAGVAATVSLAIGAHAALNLRAVDAARAVGTDLGSSASKKVSRVALIIGNGHYPDASAPLAQPINDARALSASLRHDGFDVEVVEDATRDDMVRAIDRLRGKIRSDSVVMLFFGGYGVQVGRESYMIPVDATIWKERDVRHEGVSIEAVLDVMKQQGARAKLVVVDASRRNPYERRFRSFSHGLAPIAAPDNALVLSSATPGKVAEDSSGEHSVLVAELLNHLDKPGANAEAVFNQTRIAISRASDGEQVPSVSSSLLEDIQFATADAAGG
;
A
#
# COMPACT_ATOMS: atom_id res chain seq x y z
N MET A 1 -34.15 56.76 -72.68
CA MET A 1 -35.17 56.05 -71.88
C MET A 1 -34.93 56.33 -70.42
N ARG A 2 -35.76 57.15 -69.72
CA ARG A 2 -35.64 57.47 -68.32
C ARG A 2 -36.64 56.56 -67.56
N VAL A 3 -36.12 55.76 -66.68
CA VAL A 3 -36.92 54.88 -65.79
C VAL A 3 -37.40 55.75 -64.62
N PRO A 4 -38.71 55.80 -64.33
CA PRO A 4 -39.22 56.56 -63.18
C PRO A 4 -38.93 55.85 -61.90
N LEU A 5 -38.30 56.55 -60.93
CA LEU A 5 -38.16 56.10 -59.55
C LEU A 5 -39.51 56.27 -58.79
N LEU A 6 -40.09 55.20 -58.37
CA LEU A 6 -41.27 55.18 -57.51
C LEU A 6 -40.96 55.73 -56.13
N PRO A 7 -41.81 56.60 -55.48
CA PRO A 7 -41.53 57.12 -54.16
C PRO A 7 -41.79 56.06 -53.11
N ILE A 8 -40.76 55.73 -52.34
CA ILE A 8 -40.86 54.81 -51.18
C ILE A 8 -41.64 55.54 -50.08
N SER A 9 -42.79 54.99 -49.67
CA SER A 9 -43.64 55.58 -48.62
C SER A 9 -42.94 55.51 -47.26
N ARG A 10 -43.18 56.57 -46.39
CA ARG A 10 -42.62 56.61 -45.04
C ARG A 10 -42.97 55.36 -44.20
N ARG A 11 -44.04 54.64 -44.52
CA ARG A 11 -44.43 53.41 -43.87
C ARG A 11 -43.57 52.22 -44.23
N THR A 12 -43.11 52.11 -45.47
CA THR A 12 -42.14 51.06 -45.91
C THR A 12 -40.77 51.27 -45.32
N LEU A 13 -40.31 52.49 -45.11
CA LEU A 13 -39.01 52.79 -44.49
C LEU A 13 -39.05 52.40 -42.99
N ALA A 14 -40.17 52.63 -42.29
CA ALA A 14 -40.30 52.24 -40.87
C ALA A 14 -40.31 50.74 -40.67
N ILE A 15 -40.92 49.94 -41.57
CA ILE A 15 -40.92 48.47 -41.48
C ILE A 15 -39.53 47.89 -41.72
N VAL A 16 -38.77 48.39 -42.68
CA VAL A 16 -37.41 47.93 -42.96
C VAL A 16 -36.48 48.28 -41.79
N ALA A 17 -36.61 49.44 -41.16
CA ALA A 17 -35.82 49.84 -39.99
C ALA A 17 -36.16 48.96 -38.76
N GLY A 18 -37.44 48.61 -38.57
CA GLY A 18 -37.88 47.73 -37.47
C GLY A 18 -37.34 46.28 -37.61
N VAL A 19 -37.36 45.73 -38.79
CA VAL A 19 -36.85 44.38 -39.06
C VAL A 19 -35.31 44.34 -38.87
N ALA A 20 -34.59 45.36 -39.32
CA ALA A 20 -33.17 45.45 -39.15
C ALA A 20 -32.75 45.55 -37.65
N ALA A 21 -33.50 46.30 -36.86
CA ALA A 21 -33.26 46.43 -35.41
C ALA A 21 -33.54 45.12 -34.64
N THR A 22 -34.59 44.39 -34.99
CA THR A 22 -34.89 43.09 -34.35
C THR A 22 -33.90 42.01 -34.72
N VAL A 23 -33.43 41.95 -35.96
CA VAL A 23 -32.37 40.99 -36.37
C VAL A 23 -31.07 41.30 -35.69
N SER A 24 -30.66 42.57 -35.55
CA SER A 24 -29.43 42.97 -34.87
C SER A 24 -29.49 42.64 -33.37
N LEU A 25 -30.62 42.81 -32.67
CA LEU A 25 -30.76 42.40 -31.29
C LEU A 25 -30.69 40.86 -31.13
N ALA A 26 -31.31 40.10 -32.05
CA ALA A 26 -31.26 38.64 -32.00
C ALA A 26 -29.86 38.06 -32.20
N ILE A 27 -29.07 38.67 -33.12
CA ILE A 27 -27.69 38.26 -33.34
C ILE A 27 -26.79 38.63 -32.14
N GLY A 28 -26.97 39.80 -31.54
CA GLY A 28 -26.28 40.22 -30.34
C GLY A 28 -26.55 39.34 -29.10
N ALA A 29 -27.82 38.94 -28.93
CA ALA A 29 -28.21 38.05 -27.83
C ALA A 29 -27.66 36.61 -28.02
N HIS A 30 -27.63 36.11 -29.27
CA HIS A 30 -27.02 34.79 -29.56
C HIS A 30 -25.50 34.79 -29.35
N ALA A 31 -24.81 35.85 -29.75
CA ALA A 31 -23.37 36.00 -29.55
C ALA A 31 -23.03 36.08 -28.03
N ALA A 32 -23.81 36.82 -27.25
CA ALA A 32 -23.60 36.92 -25.79
C ALA A 32 -23.89 35.61 -25.06
N LEU A 33 -24.88 34.84 -25.48
CA LEU A 33 -25.15 33.50 -24.93
C LEU A 33 -24.06 32.50 -25.28
N ASN A 34 -23.56 32.51 -26.52
CA ASN A 34 -22.48 31.63 -26.91
C ASN A 34 -21.16 31.97 -26.21
N LEU A 35 -20.84 33.24 -25.99
CA LEU A 35 -19.65 33.66 -25.22
C LEU A 35 -19.74 33.17 -23.77
N ARG A 36 -20.92 33.32 -23.14
CA ARG A 36 -21.12 32.81 -21.75
C ARG A 36 -21.06 31.29 -21.69
N ALA A 37 -21.57 30.58 -22.71
CA ALA A 37 -21.48 29.12 -22.76
C ALA A 37 -20.01 28.64 -22.95
N VAL A 38 -19.22 29.36 -23.75
CA VAL A 38 -17.81 29.07 -23.94
C VAL A 38 -17.00 29.37 -22.67
N ASP A 39 -17.30 30.46 -21.98
CA ASP A 39 -16.63 30.81 -20.71
C ASP A 39 -17.04 29.83 -19.59
N ALA A 40 -18.30 29.41 -19.54
CA ALA A 40 -18.74 28.35 -18.59
C ALA A 40 -18.10 27.00 -18.91
N ALA A 41 -17.98 26.62 -20.19
CA ALA A 41 -17.29 25.41 -20.60
C ALA A 41 -15.79 25.46 -20.32
N ARG A 42 -15.16 26.65 -20.42
CA ARG A 42 -13.77 26.87 -20.05
C ARG A 42 -13.56 26.81 -18.54
N ALA A 43 -14.46 27.38 -17.73
CA ALA A 43 -14.42 27.31 -16.27
C ALA A 43 -14.56 25.85 -15.80
N VAL A 44 -15.49 25.06 -16.40
CA VAL A 44 -15.64 23.64 -16.08
C VAL A 44 -14.41 22.83 -16.57
N GLY A 45 -13.82 23.20 -17.73
CA GLY A 45 -12.60 22.55 -18.24
C GLY A 45 -11.35 22.86 -17.41
N THR A 46 -11.27 24.04 -16.76
CA THR A 46 -10.18 24.36 -15.85
C THR A 46 -10.34 23.72 -14.48
N ASP A 47 -11.56 23.50 -14.01
CA ASP A 47 -11.80 22.74 -12.77
C ASP A 47 -11.58 21.20 -12.95
N LEU A 48 -11.83 20.67 -14.16
CA LEU A 48 -11.51 19.27 -14.47
C LEU A 48 -10.01 19.03 -14.75
N GLY A 49 -9.24 20.09 -15.04
CA GLY A 49 -7.80 20.01 -15.28
C GLY A 49 -6.92 20.22 -14.05
N SER A 50 -7.49 20.65 -12.92
CA SER A 50 -6.75 20.91 -11.67
C SER A 50 -7.14 20.01 -10.50
N SER A 51 -7.78 18.86 -10.74
CA SER A 51 -7.59 17.75 -9.81
C SER A 51 -6.17 17.26 -10.00
N ALA A 52 -5.19 17.98 -9.45
CA ALA A 52 -3.87 17.42 -9.18
C ALA A 52 -4.17 16.05 -8.55
N SER A 53 -3.83 14.98 -9.25
CA SER A 53 -3.99 13.60 -8.75
C SER A 53 -3.35 13.61 -7.35
N LYS A 54 -4.18 13.62 -6.32
CA LYS A 54 -3.70 13.69 -4.94
C LYS A 54 -2.82 12.47 -4.77
N LYS A 55 -1.50 12.67 -4.75
CA LYS A 55 -0.54 11.58 -4.67
C LYS A 55 -0.90 10.75 -3.45
N VAL A 56 -1.31 9.51 -3.67
CA VAL A 56 -1.67 8.57 -2.59
C VAL A 56 -0.50 8.47 -1.64
N SER A 57 -0.74 8.73 -0.37
CA SER A 57 0.30 8.59 0.67
C SER A 57 0.69 7.12 0.78
N ARG A 58 1.98 6.83 0.70
CA ARG A 58 2.55 5.47 0.81
C ARG A 58 3.60 5.48 1.90
N VAL A 59 3.38 4.69 2.95
CA VAL A 59 4.28 4.60 4.10
C VAL A 59 4.60 3.16 4.40
N ALA A 60 5.86 2.87 4.72
CA ALA A 60 6.28 1.53 5.07
C ALA A 60 7.16 1.54 6.33
N LEU A 61 6.94 0.56 7.20
CA LEU A 61 7.82 0.20 8.31
C LEU A 61 8.42 -1.17 8.02
N ILE A 62 9.74 -1.22 7.93
CA ILE A 62 10.49 -2.42 7.60
C ILE A 62 11.38 -2.75 8.78
N ILE A 63 11.19 -3.92 9.40
CA ILE A 63 11.95 -4.36 10.56
C ILE A 63 12.67 -5.66 10.22
N GLY A 64 14.00 -5.67 10.35
CA GLY A 64 14.85 -6.84 10.17
C GLY A 64 15.64 -7.15 11.43
N ASN A 65 15.31 -8.24 12.11
CA ASN A 65 15.96 -8.68 13.34
C ASN A 65 16.76 -9.97 13.10
N GLY A 66 18.08 -9.89 13.22
CA GLY A 66 19.00 -11.00 12.96
C GLY A 66 19.81 -11.42 14.19
N HIS A 67 20.26 -10.48 15.00
CA HIS A 67 21.17 -10.74 16.12
C HIS A 67 20.42 -10.89 17.44
N TYR A 68 20.00 -12.11 17.72
CA TYR A 68 19.31 -12.47 18.97
C TYR A 68 20.31 -13.07 19.97
N PRO A 69 20.65 -12.38 21.07
CA PRO A 69 21.64 -12.89 22.04
C PRO A 69 21.26 -14.24 22.66
N ASP A 70 19.95 -14.46 22.84
CA ASP A 70 19.40 -15.67 23.47
C ASP A 70 19.12 -16.82 22.46
N ALA A 71 19.27 -16.58 21.18
CA ALA A 71 19.08 -17.60 20.16
C ALA A 71 20.39 -18.39 19.94
N SER A 72 20.26 -19.69 19.69
CA SER A 72 21.41 -20.58 19.45
C SER A 72 22.22 -20.22 18.20
N ALA A 73 21.63 -19.46 17.25
CA ALA A 73 22.30 -18.93 16.07
C ALA A 73 21.65 -17.61 15.62
N PRO A 74 22.43 -16.63 15.13
CA PRO A 74 21.87 -15.45 14.50
C PRO A 74 21.19 -15.82 13.18
N LEU A 75 20.18 -15.02 12.78
CA LEU A 75 19.54 -15.13 11.47
C LEU A 75 20.32 -14.27 10.47
N ALA A 76 20.77 -14.87 9.38
CA ALA A 76 21.63 -14.16 8.42
C ALA A 76 20.84 -13.19 7.50
N GLN A 77 19.61 -13.55 7.10
CA GLN A 77 18.88 -12.87 6.04
C GLN A 77 18.06 -11.65 6.48
N PRO A 78 17.42 -11.57 7.66
CA PRO A 78 16.42 -10.53 7.94
C PRO A 78 16.89 -9.09 7.73
N ILE A 79 18.16 -8.80 8.01
CA ILE A 79 18.72 -7.45 7.82
C ILE A 79 18.93 -7.16 6.33
N ASN A 80 19.49 -8.11 5.57
CA ASN A 80 19.65 -7.97 4.12
C ASN A 80 18.29 -7.83 3.42
N ASP A 81 17.32 -8.63 3.85
CA ASP A 81 15.95 -8.59 3.36
C ASP A 81 15.29 -7.23 3.60
N ALA A 82 15.42 -6.70 4.82
CA ALA A 82 14.91 -5.38 5.16
C ALA A 82 15.53 -4.28 4.29
N ARG A 83 16.84 -4.34 4.03
CA ARG A 83 17.55 -3.38 3.18
C ARG A 83 17.09 -3.46 1.73
N ALA A 84 17.05 -4.66 1.15
CA ALA A 84 16.66 -4.87 -0.23
C ALA A 84 15.19 -4.46 -0.47
N LEU A 85 14.27 -4.91 0.39
CA LEU A 85 12.86 -4.56 0.29
C LEU A 85 12.65 -3.04 0.45
N SER A 86 13.40 -2.39 1.35
CA SER A 86 13.30 -0.94 1.54
C SER A 86 13.77 -0.16 0.32
N ALA A 87 14.78 -0.65 -0.41
CA ALA A 87 15.26 -0.03 -1.64
C ALA A 87 14.19 -0.11 -2.75
N SER A 88 13.59 -1.29 -2.96
CA SER A 88 12.50 -1.49 -3.92
C SER A 88 11.28 -0.62 -3.59
N LEU A 89 10.82 -0.61 -2.34
CA LEU A 89 9.67 0.20 -1.93
C LEU A 89 9.91 1.71 -2.05
N ARG A 90 11.14 2.21 -1.81
CA ARG A 90 11.46 3.61 -2.05
C ARG A 90 11.40 3.96 -3.53
N HIS A 91 11.86 3.05 -4.40
CA HIS A 91 11.72 3.20 -5.85
C HIS A 91 10.24 3.31 -6.24
N ASP A 92 9.36 2.54 -5.61
CA ASP A 92 7.92 2.55 -5.81
C ASP A 92 7.19 3.74 -5.13
N GLY A 93 7.94 4.66 -4.55
CA GLY A 93 7.42 5.92 -3.98
C GLY A 93 6.88 5.81 -2.56
N PHE A 94 7.27 4.79 -1.78
CA PHE A 94 6.98 4.72 -0.36
C PHE A 94 7.94 5.60 0.45
N ASP A 95 7.42 6.26 1.50
CA ASP A 95 8.20 6.79 2.62
C ASP A 95 8.53 5.62 3.55
N VAL A 96 9.78 5.15 3.50
CA VAL A 96 10.20 3.91 4.17
C VAL A 96 11.06 4.20 5.38
N GLU A 97 10.62 3.74 6.54
CA GLU A 97 11.43 3.63 7.75
C GLU A 97 11.97 2.21 7.90
N VAL A 98 13.26 2.08 8.15
CA VAL A 98 13.93 0.79 8.36
C VAL A 98 14.47 0.75 9.79
N VAL A 99 14.24 -0.38 10.47
CA VAL A 99 14.79 -0.64 11.80
C VAL A 99 15.46 -2.00 11.77
N GLU A 100 16.74 -2.03 12.08
CA GLU A 100 17.56 -3.24 12.11
C GLU A 100 17.87 -3.60 13.57
N ASP A 101 17.81 -4.88 13.90
CA ASP A 101 18.06 -5.40 15.25
C ASP A 101 17.32 -4.62 16.35
N ALA A 102 16.04 -4.45 16.11
CA ALA A 102 15.16 -3.63 16.93
C ALA A 102 14.96 -4.23 18.33
N THR A 103 15.25 -3.44 19.36
CA THR A 103 14.75 -3.71 20.71
C THR A 103 13.24 -3.51 20.77
N ARG A 104 12.62 -3.97 21.86
CA ARG A 104 11.18 -3.76 22.06
C ARG A 104 10.80 -2.28 22.01
N ASP A 105 11.60 -1.45 22.65
CA ASP A 105 11.37 0.00 22.66
C ASP A 105 11.56 0.63 21.27
N ASP A 106 12.52 0.14 20.47
CA ASP A 106 12.70 0.59 19.10
C ASP A 106 11.50 0.25 18.23
N MET A 107 10.97 -0.98 18.35
CA MET A 107 9.78 -1.41 17.62
C MET A 107 8.56 -0.56 18.00
N VAL A 108 8.32 -0.33 19.29
CA VAL A 108 7.20 0.49 19.78
C VAL A 108 7.31 1.92 19.26
N ARG A 109 8.49 2.53 19.37
CA ARG A 109 8.72 3.89 18.84
C ARG A 109 8.55 3.97 17.32
N ALA A 110 8.98 2.95 16.57
CA ALA A 110 8.82 2.91 15.12
C ALA A 110 7.32 2.79 14.73
N ILE A 111 6.56 1.96 15.45
CA ILE A 111 5.11 1.83 15.24
C ILE A 111 4.40 3.15 15.58
N ASP A 112 4.81 3.85 16.63
CA ASP A 112 4.26 5.17 16.96
C ASP A 112 4.56 6.22 15.90
N ARG A 113 5.76 6.21 15.31
CA ARG A 113 6.10 7.08 14.17
C ARG A 113 5.28 6.72 12.92
N LEU A 114 5.14 5.42 12.64
CA LEU A 114 4.28 4.94 11.55
C LEU A 114 2.84 5.44 11.75
N ARG A 115 2.29 5.26 12.96
CA ARG A 115 0.95 5.75 13.32
C ARG A 115 0.77 7.24 13.02
N GLY A 116 1.77 8.07 13.34
CA GLY A 116 1.76 9.51 13.08
C GLY A 116 1.78 9.90 11.59
N LYS A 117 2.25 9.00 10.72
CA LYS A 117 2.32 9.21 9.26
C LYS A 117 1.05 8.75 8.52
N ILE A 118 0.25 7.87 9.11
CA ILE A 118 -0.95 7.31 8.46
C ILE A 118 -2.03 8.37 8.31
N ARG A 119 -2.61 8.42 7.11
CA ARG A 119 -3.78 9.23 6.73
C ARG A 119 -4.84 8.33 6.11
N SER A 120 -6.07 8.83 5.98
CA SER A 120 -7.21 8.06 5.43
C SER A 120 -7.04 7.59 3.98
N ASP A 121 -6.10 8.16 3.24
CA ASP A 121 -5.75 7.78 1.86
C ASP A 121 -4.45 6.98 1.77
N SER A 122 -3.81 6.64 2.90
CA SER A 122 -2.52 5.97 2.91
C SER A 122 -2.62 4.48 2.56
N VAL A 123 -1.72 4.03 1.71
CA VAL A 123 -1.32 2.62 1.62
C VAL A 123 -0.18 2.41 2.61
N VAL A 124 -0.38 1.52 3.56
CA VAL A 124 0.58 1.28 4.65
C VAL A 124 1.14 -0.12 4.52
N MET A 125 2.46 -0.26 4.59
CA MET A 125 3.12 -1.56 4.57
C MET A 125 3.92 -1.79 5.86
N LEU A 126 3.80 -3.01 6.41
CA LEU A 126 4.66 -3.55 7.45
C LEU A 126 5.41 -4.76 6.89
N PHE A 127 6.71 -4.77 7.04
CA PHE A 127 7.53 -5.99 6.91
C PHE A 127 8.18 -6.30 8.24
N PHE A 128 8.18 -7.57 8.61
CA PHE A 128 8.95 -8.10 9.71
C PHE A 128 9.68 -9.37 9.30
N GLY A 129 11.01 -9.33 9.36
CA GLY A 129 11.89 -10.48 9.26
C GLY A 129 12.56 -10.76 10.61
N GLY A 130 12.48 -11.98 11.11
CA GLY A 130 13.02 -12.31 12.42
C GLY A 130 12.42 -13.57 13.03
N TYR A 131 12.46 -13.69 14.35
CA TYR A 131 11.72 -14.73 15.08
C TYR A 131 10.29 -14.28 15.36
N GLY A 132 9.33 -15.13 15.02
CA GLY A 132 7.93 -15.00 15.38
C GLY A 132 7.51 -16.11 16.32
N VAL A 133 6.67 -15.78 17.29
CA VAL A 133 6.16 -16.76 18.28
C VAL A 133 4.66 -16.61 18.39
N GLN A 134 3.97 -17.73 18.25
CA GLN A 134 2.53 -17.82 18.50
C GLN A 134 2.24 -18.03 19.98
N VAL A 135 1.29 -17.25 20.53
CA VAL A 135 0.71 -17.49 21.85
C VAL A 135 -0.81 -17.43 21.78
N GLY A 136 -1.45 -18.57 21.91
CA GLY A 136 -2.89 -18.69 21.68
C GLY A 136 -3.23 -18.49 20.21
N ARG A 137 -3.98 -17.44 19.90
CA ARG A 137 -4.38 -17.08 18.52
C ARG A 137 -3.63 -15.88 17.97
N GLU A 138 -2.70 -15.33 18.71
CA GLU A 138 -1.94 -14.13 18.34
C GLU A 138 -0.52 -14.49 17.95
N SER A 139 0.02 -13.72 17.00
CA SER A 139 1.39 -13.84 16.50
C SER A 139 2.22 -12.64 16.94
N TYR A 140 3.36 -12.92 17.54
CA TYR A 140 4.24 -11.91 18.11
C TYR A 140 5.56 -11.83 17.35
N MET A 141 5.92 -10.64 16.94
CA MET A 141 7.26 -10.29 16.47
C MET A 141 8.17 -10.20 17.69
N ILE A 142 9.30 -10.88 17.66
CA ILE A 142 10.22 -10.94 18.81
C ILE A 142 11.32 -9.90 18.63
N PRO A 143 11.47 -8.94 19.57
CA PRO A 143 12.61 -8.02 19.61
C PRO A 143 13.93 -8.73 19.93
N VAL A 144 15.06 -8.13 19.56
CA VAL A 144 16.38 -8.76 19.79
C VAL A 144 16.75 -8.83 21.26
N ASP A 145 16.20 -7.96 22.11
CA ASP A 145 16.45 -7.89 23.55
C ASP A 145 15.43 -8.68 24.39
N ALA A 146 14.51 -9.43 23.74
CA ALA A 146 13.45 -10.15 24.43
C ALA A 146 13.99 -11.21 25.40
N THR A 147 13.58 -11.14 26.65
CA THR A 147 13.92 -12.11 27.70
C THR A 147 12.76 -13.06 27.97
N ILE A 148 12.75 -14.20 27.30
CA ILE A 148 11.61 -15.14 27.30
C ILE A 148 11.98 -16.44 28.05
N TRP A 149 11.40 -16.65 29.21
CA TRP A 149 11.56 -17.87 30.02
C TRP A 149 10.34 -18.80 29.95
N LYS A 150 9.17 -18.27 29.65
CA LYS A 150 7.89 -19.00 29.57
C LYS A 150 6.95 -18.30 28.59
N GLU A 151 5.97 -19.02 28.10
CA GLU A 151 5.00 -18.57 27.08
C GLU A 151 4.37 -17.21 27.40
N ARG A 152 4.02 -16.94 28.66
CA ARG A 152 3.41 -15.66 29.04
C ARG A 152 4.34 -14.46 28.84
N ASP A 153 5.66 -14.68 28.89
CA ASP A 153 6.63 -13.59 28.73
C ASP A 153 6.62 -13.06 27.29
N VAL A 154 6.26 -13.90 26.31
CA VAL A 154 6.09 -13.48 24.91
C VAL A 154 5.09 -12.32 24.74
N ARG A 155 4.02 -12.29 25.56
CA ARG A 155 3.03 -11.20 25.51
C ARG A 155 3.57 -9.87 26.04
N HIS A 156 4.56 -9.91 26.93
CA HIS A 156 5.19 -8.72 27.51
C HIS A 156 6.37 -8.24 26.67
N GLU A 157 7.18 -9.17 26.20
CA GLU A 157 8.40 -8.88 25.47
C GLU A 157 8.16 -8.70 23.97
N GLY A 158 7.23 -9.46 23.40
CA GLY A 158 6.92 -9.41 21.97
C GLY A 158 6.00 -8.25 21.59
N VAL A 159 5.93 -7.98 20.28
CA VAL A 159 5.00 -7.02 19.68
C VAL A 159 3.99 -7.78 18.83
N SER A 160 2.70 -7.67 19.15
CA SER A 160 1.63 -8.36 18.41
C SER A 160 1.46 -7.79 17.01
N ILE A 161 1.44 -8.67 16.00
CA ILE A 161 1.17 -8.29 14.61
C ILE A 161 -0.26 -7.78 14.47
N GLU A 162 -1.20 -8.44 15.14
CA GLU A 162 -2.61 -8.07 15.15
C GLU A 162 -2.81 -6.67 15.75
N ALA A 163 -2.07 -6.33 16.82
CA ALA A 163 -2.12 -5.00 17.40
C ALA A 163 -1.61 -3.91 16.43
N VAL A 164 -0.59 -4.20 15.62
CA VAL A 164 -0.12 -3.25 14.60
C VAL A 164 -1.15 -3.09 13.48
N LEU A 165 -1.79 -4.18 13.03
CA LEU A 165 -2.90 -4.11 12.07
C LEU A 165 -4.07 -3.27 12.62
N ASP A 166 -4.39 -3.41 13.91
CA ASP A 166 -5.42 -2.60 14.57
C ASP A 166 -5.03 -1.12 14.62
N VAL A 167 -3.77 -0.79 14.88
CA VAL A 167 -3.27 0.60 14.80
C VAL A 167 -3.49 1.16 13.40
N MET A 168 -3.10 0.44 12.35
CA MET A 168 -3.32 0.87 10.96
C MET A 168 -4.80 1.07 10.64
N LYS A 169 -5.67 0.16 11.12
CA LYS A 169 -7.12 0.25 10.96
C LYS A 169 -7.70 1.46 11.68
N GLN A 170 -7.33 1.68 12.94
CA GLN A 170 -7.82 2.80 13.76
C GLN A 170 -7.40 4.17 13.20
N GLN A 171 -6.22 4.25 12.57
CA GLN A 171 -5.78 5.45 11.87
C GLN A 171 -6.46 5.64 10.49
N GLY A 172 -7.31 4.70 10.07
CA GLY A 172 -8.07 4.80 8.84
C GLY A 172 -7.24 4.57 7.58
N ALA A 173 -6.17 3.78 7.65
CA ALA A 173 -5.39 3.43 6.46
C ALA A 173 -6.28 2.85 5.37
N ARG A 174 -6.16 3.37 4.13
CA ARG A 174 -6.89 2.93 2.95
C ARG A 174 -6.63 1.46 2.65
N ALA A 175 -5.36 1.06 2.67
CA ALA A 175 -4.96 -0.33 2.52
C ALA A 175 -3.79 -0.67 3.46
N LYS A 176 -3.79 -1.90 3.96
CA LYS A 176 -2.80 -2.43 4.90
C LYS A 176 -2.14 -3.65 4.27
N LEU A 177 -0.85 -3.54 3.93
CA LEU A 177 -0.05 -4.61 3.38
C LEU A 177 0.90 -5.11 4.47
N VAL A 178 0.88 -6.39 4.77
CA VAL A 178 1.74 -6.98 5.81
C VAL A 178 2.47 -8.18 5.25
N VAL A 179 3.78 -8.18 5.40
CA VAL A 179 4.64 -9.30 5.05
C VAL A 179 5.38 -9.74 6.30
N VAL A 180 5.24 -11.01 6.66
CA VAL A 180 5.84 -11.58 7.87
C VAL A 180 6.71 -12.77 7.50
N ASP A 181 8.01 -12.57 7.55
CA ASP A 181 9.01 -13.62 7.38
C ASP A 181 9.57 -14.04 8.74
N ALA A 182 8.71 -14.67 9.54
CA ALA A 182 9.01 -15.01 10.91
C ALA A 182 8.50 -16.40 11.32
N SER A 183 8.05 -17.22 10.36
CA SER A 183 7.58 -18.58 10.61
C SER A 183 8.76 -19.56 10.79
N ARG A 184 9.65 -19.24 11.72
CA ARG A 184 10.82 -20.04 12.04
C ARG A 184 10.57 -20.96 13.21
N ARG A 185 11.48 -21.93 13.42
CA ARG A 185 11.45 -22.75 14.65
C ARG A 185 11.60 -21.84 15.87
N ASN A 186 10.70 -21.97 16.83
CA ASN A 186 10.70 -21.16 18.04
C ASN A 186 11.99 -21.43 18.84
N PRO A 187 12.90 -20.45 19.03
CA PRO A 187 14.14 -20.66 19.77
C PRO A 187 13.92 -20.93 21.27
N TYR A 188 12.72 -20.62 21.78
CA TYR A 188 12.33 -20.78 23.17
C TYR A 188 11.49 -22.03 23.43
N GLU A 189 11.26 -22.91 22.42
CA GLU A 189 10.31 -24.02 22.53
C GLU A 189 10.60 -24.94 23.73
N ARG A 190 11.87 -25.17 24.08
CA ARG A 190 12.26 -25.98 25.24
C ARG A 190 11.84 -25.37 26.59
N ARG A 191 11.49 -24.08 26.62
CA ARG A 191 11.06 -23.34 27.81
C ARG A 191 9.53 -23.34 27.95
N PHE A 192 8.80 -23.79 26.91
CA PHE A 192 7.35 -23.77 26.85
C PHE A 192 6.76 -25.14 27.20
N ARG A 193 5.54 -25.13 27.78
CA ARG A 193 4.80 -26.36 28.05
C ARG A 193 4.02 -26.87 26.83
N SER A 194 3.64 -25.95 25.94
CA SER A 194 2.96 -26.24 24.69
C SER A 194 3.91 -26.00 23.52
N PHE A 195 3.96 -26.95 22.58
CA PHE A 195 4.70 -26.77 21.35
C PHE A 195 3.86 -25.96 20.36
N SER A 196 4.32 -24.77 20.00
CA SER A 196 3.79 -24.06 18.85
C SER A 196 4.92 -23.89 17.83
N HIS A 197 4.69 -24.38 16.60
CA HIS A 197 5.59 -24.13 15.50
C HIS A 197 5.01 -23.01 14.61
N GLY A 198 5.88 -22.17 14.10
CA GLY A 198 5.48 -21.07 13.20
C GLY A 198 4.56 -20.06 13.88
N LEU A 199 3.68 -19.47 13.09
CA LEU A 199 2.75 -18.43 13.50
C LEU A 199 1.30 -18.91 13.52
N ALA A 200 0.44 -18.25 14.29
CA ALA A 200 -1.00 -18.37 14.19
C ALA A 200 -1.51 -17.87 12.82
N PRO A 201 -2.73 -18.25 12.41
CA PRO A 201 -3.39 -17.61 11.29
C PRO A 201 -3.55 -16.11 11.55
N ILE A 202 -2.92 -15.26 10.72
CA ILE A 202 -3.08 -13.81 10.80
C ILE A 202 -4.25 -13.42 9.91
N ALA A 203 -5.35 -13.00 10.54
CA ALA A 203 -6.51 -12.53 9.79
C ALA A 203 -6.23 -11.16 9.16
N ALA A 204 -6.67 -10.98 7.92
CA ALA A 204 -6.66 -9.67 7.27
C ALA A 204 -7.90 -8.87 7.71
N PRO A 205 -7.76 -7.79 8.52
CA PRO A 205 -8.88 -6.89 8.81
C PRO A 205 -9.28 -6.11 7.56
N ASP A 206 -10.33 -5.29 7.65
CA ASP A 206 -10.87 -4.53 6.51
C ASP A 206 -9.77 -3.86 5.67
N ASN A 207 -9.78 -4.08 4.36
CA ASN A 207 -8.77 -3.60 3.41
C ASN A 207 -7.32 -3.95 3.81
N ALA A 208 -7.09 -5.19 4.18
CA ALA A 208 -5.76 -5.70 4.47
C ALA A 208 -5.38 -6.88 3.57
N LEU A 209 -4.09 -7.03 3.35
CA LEU A 209 -3.47 -8.15 2.66
C LEU A 209 -2.25 -8.58 3.46
N VAL A 210 -2.22 -9.84 3.86
CA VAL A 210 -1.17 -10.42 4.70
C VAL A 210 -0.51 -11.58 3.98
N LEU A 211 0.82 -11.56 3.87
CA LEU A 211 1.65 -12.66 3.40
C LEU A 211 2.54 -13.14 4.54
N SER A 212 2.50 -14.44 4.86
CA SER A 212 3.37 -15.06 5.85
C SER A 212 4.23 -16.14 5.19
N SER A 213 5.48 -16.31 5.63
CA SER A 213 6.46 -17.19 5.02
C SER A 213 6.11 -18.67 5.05
N ALA A 214 5.16 -19.09 5.89
CA ALA A 214 4.64 -20.45 5.92
C ALA A 214 3.16 -20.50 6.23
N THR A 215 2.53 -21.64 5.97
CA THR A 215 1.18 -21.96 6.43
C THR A 215 1.16 -21.94 7.97
N PRO A 216 0.05 -21.48 8.61
CA PRO A 216 -0.07 -21.48 10.06
C PRO A 216 0.31 -22.81 10.71
N GLY A 217 1.11 -22.74 11.76
CA GLY A 217 1.63 -23.93 12.46
C GLY A 217 2.77 -24.66 11.74
N LYS A 218 3.26 -24.14 10.62
CA LYS A 218 4.42 -24.65 9.88
C LYS A 218 5.60 -23.70 9.99
N VAL A 219 6.78 -24.22 9.72
CA VAL A 219 8.05 -23.50 9.72
C VAL A 219 8.53 -23.34 8.29
N ALA A 220 9.04 -22.16 7.96
CA ALA A 220 9.85 -21.94 6.76
C ALA A 220 11.29 -22.29 7.09
N GLU A 221 11.98 -22.97 6.18
CA GLU A 221 13.39 -23.27 6.31
C GLU A 221 14.24 -22.03 5.97
N ASP A 222 15.35 -21.85 6.67
CA ASP A 222 16.31 -20.80 6.34
C ASP A 222 17.05 -21.18 5.05
N SER A 223 17.19 -20.24 4.13
CA SER A 223 17.97 -20.42 2.91
C SER A 223 19.46 -20.16 3.18
N SER A 224 20.32 -20.73 2.33
CA SER A 224 21.74 -20.42 2.33
C SER A 224 22.10 -19.16 1.53
N GLY A 225 21.12 -18.51 0.92
CA GLY A 225 21.27 -17.32 0.09
C GLY A 225 21.43 -16.02 0.90
N GLU A 226 21.70 -14.94 0.19
CA GLU A 226 21.77 -13.59 0.76
C GLU A 226 20.41 -13.14 1.33
N HIS A 227 19.32 -13.59 0.70
CA HIS A 227 17.95 -13.30 1.08
C HIS A 227 17.20 -14.57 1.47
N SER A 228 16.18 -14.40 2.28
CA SER A 228 15.18 -15.45 2.51
C SER A 228 14.46 -15.78 1.19
N VAL A 229 13.97 -17.02 1.09
CA VAL A 229 13.21 -17.46 -0.10
C VAL A 229 11.99 -16.56 -0.31
N LEU A 230 11.33 -16.15 0.79
CA LEU A 230 10.18 -15.26 0.70
C LEU A 230 10.53 -13.92 0.08
N VAL A 231 11.58 -13.26 0.56
CA VAL A 231 11.94 -11.91 0.11
C VAL A 231 12.56 -11.96 -1.29
N ALA A 232 13.39 -12.95 -1.62
CA ALA A 232 13.90 -13.11 -2.97
C ALA A 232 12.77 -13.22 -4.01
N GLU A 233 11.77 -14.08 -3.77
CA GLU A 233 10.63 -14.22 -4.66
C GLU A 233 9.70 -13.01 -4.65
N LEU A 234 9.53 -12.35 -3.50
CA LEU A 234 8.74 -11.12 -3.41
C LEU A 234 9.35 -9.99 -4.27
N LEU A 235 10.65 -9.77 -4.19
CA LEU A 235 11.37 -8.78 -5.00
C LEU A 235 11.24 -9.07 -6.50
N ASN A 236 11.38 -10.34 -6.92
CA ASN A 236 11.20 -10.77 -8.31
C ASN A 236 9.83 -10.40 -8.89
N HIS A 237 8.80 -10.28 -8.03
CA HIS A 237 7.45 -9.93 -8.45
C HIS A 237 7.10 -8.46 -8.25
N LEU A 238 7.74 -7.76 -7.30
CA LEU A 238 7.56 -6.33 -7.08
C LEU A 238 8.07 -5.49 -8.27
N ASP A 239 9.20 -5.85 -8.84
CA ASP A 239 9.86 -5.10 -9.92
C ASP A 239 9.10 -5.15 -11.27
N LYS A 240 7.97 -5.85 -11.34
CA LYS A 240 7.15 -5.92 -12.56
C LYS A 240 6.28 -4.68 -12.72
N PRO A 241 6.29 -4.03 -13.90
CA PRO A 241 5.44 -2.86 -14.15
C PRO A 241 3.96 -3.16 -13.87
N GLY A 242 3.29 -2.26 -13.12
CA GLY A 242 1.89 -2.42 -12.78
C GLY A 242 1.60 -3.55 -11.79
N ALA A 243 2.58 -3.92 -10.97
CA ALA A 243 2.44 -4.98 -9.98
C ALA A 243 1.31 -4.68 -8.98
N ASN A 244 0.24 -5.47 -9.07
CA ASN A 244 -0.90 -5.47 -8.13
C ASN A 244 -0.53 -6.26 -6.89
N ALA A 245 -0.80 -5.74 -5.70
CA ALA A 245 -0.37 -6.34 -4.43
C ALA A 245 -0.87 -7.78 -4.24
N GLU A 246 -2.14 -8.06 -4.56
CA GLU A 246 -2.67 -9.43 -4.47
C GLU A 246 -1.98 -10.38 -5.45
N ALA A 247 -1.76 -9.92 -6.68
CA ALA A 247 -1.07 -10.72 -7.69
C ALA A 247 0.37 -11.00 -7.27
N VAL A 248 1.09 -10.01 -6.77
CA VAL A 248 2.46 -10.15 -6.25
C VAL A 248 2.52 -11.19 -5.13
N PHE A 249 1.68 -11.07 -4.10
CA PHE A 249 1.69 -11.99 -2.96
C PHE A 249 1.29 -13.41 -3.37
N ASN A 250 0.29 -13.56 -4.24
CA ASN A 250 -0.10 -14.87 -4.74
C ASN A 250 0.96 -15.51 -5.64
N GLN A 251 1.61 -14.74 -6.51
CA GLN A 251 2.70 -15.25 -7.37
C GLN A 251 3.90 -15.66 -6.53
N THR A 252 4.29 -14.85 -5.53
CA THR A 252 5.33 -15.19 -4.55
C THR A 252 5.02 -16.53 -3.86
N ARG A 253 3.80 -16.70 -3.35
CA ARG A 253 3.36 -17.95 -2.74
C ARG A 253 3.47 -19.14 -3.68
N ILE A 254 3.02 -18.98 -4.92
CA ILE A 254 3.03 -20.05 -5.92
C ILE A 254 4.47 -20.41 -6.31
N ALA A 255 5.35 -19.43 -6.50
CA ALA A 255 6.75 -19.65 -6.85
C ALA A 255 7.47 -20.44 -5.76
N ILE A 256 7.32 -20.05 -4.50
CA ILE A 256 7.92 -20.74 -3.35
C ILE A 256 7.38 -22.16 -3.22
N SER A 257 6.05 -22.34 -3.30
CA SER A 257 5.45 -23.68 -3.20
C SER A 257 5.94 -24.62 -4.30
N ARG A 258 6.14 -24.13 -5.52
CA ARG A 258 6.70 -24.92 -6.62
C ARG A 258 8.18 -25.22 -6.45
N ALA A 259 8.98 -24.23 -6.03
CA ALA A 259 10.42 -24.41 -5.84
C ALA A 259 10.77 -25.37 -4.71
N SER A 260 9.89 -25.52 -3.71
CA SER A 260 10.04 -26.42 -2.57
C SER A 260 9.26 -27.73 -2.71
N ASP A 261 8.72 -28.06 -3.89
CA ASP A 261 7.85 -29.23 -4.09
C ASP A 261 6.70 -29.33 -3.06
N GLY A 262 6.22 -28.16 -2.58
CA GLY A 262 5.15 -28.05 -1.60
C GLY A 262 5.60 -28.20 -0.14
N GLU A 263 6.87 -28.31 0.16
CA GLU A 263 7.36 -28.37 1.54
C GLU A 263 7.18 -27.04 2.26
N GLN A 264 7.40 -25.91 1.55
CA GLN A 264 7.11 -24.58 2.05
C GLN A 264 5.96 -23.95 1.26
N VAL A 265 4.86 -23.69 1.94
CA VAL A 265 3.69 -23.02 1.37
C VAL A 265 3.39 -21.75 2.16
N PRO A 266 3.75 -20.57 1.65
CA PRO A 266 3.38 -19.30 2.27
C PRO A 266 1.86 -19.14 2.38
N SER A 267 1.39 -18.44 3.39
CA SER A 267 -0.03 -18.14 3.55
C SER A 267 -0.35 -16.73 3.09
N VAL A 268 -1.46 -16.57 2.35
CA VAL A 268 -1.98 -15.27 1.95
C VAL A 268 -3.39 -15.13 2.50
N SER A 269 -3.66 -14.03 3.19
CA SER A 269 -4.99 -13.64 3.66
C SER A 269 -5.32 -12.27 3.10
N SER A 270 -6.45 -12.12 2.42
CA SER A 270 -6.88 -10.87 1.79
C SER A 270 -8.30 -10.49 2.18
N SER A 271 -8.49 -9.20 2.41
CA SER A 271 -9.79 -8.53 2.52
C SER A 271 -9.78 -7.22 1.72
N LEU A 272 -8.89 -7.09 0.74
CA LEU A 272 -8.84 -5.91 -0.12
C LEU A 272 -10.12 -5.78 -0.93
N LEU A 273 -10.65 -4.57 -1.00
CA LEU A 273 -11.84 -4.21 -1.79
C LEU A 273 -11.48 -3.50 -3.10
N GLU A 274 -10.22 -3.19 -3.30
CA GLU A 274 -9.71 -2.46 -4.46
C GLU A 274 -8.32 -2.93 -4.86
N ASP A 275 -7.95 -2.68 -6.11
CA ASP A 275 -6.62 -2.97 -6.62
C ASP A 275 -5.58 -2.00 -6.05
N ILE A 276 -4.62 -2.51 -5.31
CA ILE A 276 -3.51 -1.76 -4.75
C ILE A 276 -2.24 -2.08 -5.56
N GLN A 277 -1.69 -1.05 -6.21
CA GLN A 277 -0.44 -1.18 -6.96
C GLN A 277 0.75 -0.70 -6.13
N PHE A 278 1.90 -1.37 -6.25
CA PHE A 278 3.14 -0.98 -5.57
C PHE A 278 3.75 0.26 -6.21
N ALA A 279 3.94 0.29 -7.52
CA ALA A 279 4.47 1.46 -8.22
C ALA A 279 3.38 2.51 -8.50
N THR A 280 3.75 3.79 -8.48
CA THR A 280 2.92 4.85 -9.05
C THR A 280 3.09 4.89 -10.57
N ALA A 281 2.05 5.33 -11.30
CA ALA A 281 2.13 5.46 -12.76
C ALA A 281 3.32 6.35 -13.21
N ASP A 282 3.77 7.28 -12.37
CA ASP A 282 4.90 8.18 -12.64
C ASP A 282 6.27 7.49 -12.48
N ALA A 283 6.36 6.43 -11.70
CA ALA A 283 7.61 5.67 -11.50
C ALA A 283 7.87 4.64 -12.62
N ALA A 284 6.85 4.30 -13.40
CA ALA A 284 6.95 3.31 -14.49
C ALA A 284 7.43 3.91 -15.84
N GLY A 285 7.75 5.20 -15.91
CA GLY A 285 8.10 5.94 -17.12
C GLY A 285 9.48 6.60 -17.12
N GLY A 286 10.37 6.23 -16.19
CA GLY A 286 11.74 6.75 -16.08
C GLY A 286 12.79 5.79 -16.63
#